data_81c575be09bb08798f201947c31a56bc
#
_entry.id   81c575be09bb08798f201947c31a56bc
#
_cell.length_a   1.000
_cell.length_b   1.000
_cell.length_c   1.000
_cell.angle_alpha   90.00
_cell.angle_beta   90.00
_cell.angle_gamma   90.00
#
_symmetry.space_group_name_H-M   'P 1'
#
loop_
_entity.id
_entity.type
_entity.pdbx_description
1 polymer ?
#
loop_
_entity_poly.entity_id
_entity_poly.type
_entity_poly.pdbx_seq_one_letter_code
_entity_poly.pdbx_strand_id
1 'polypeptide(L)'
;MKVSIRKISEITGFSPATVSNALNHKRGVNAETSEKIFRVAEELGYRMEEKIKKIRFVIFRRNGLIIDDSPFHPAVIEGVEHQAKSMGYETVFCHVDINDAQYQMQIGEILSDTESAVVLLGTEMLEEDFEPFTHAKNKIILLDGWSDRYFFDSVLISNTDSAAKAVEYLAGKGHKDIGYIQGDFRIQAFRYREIGFKRVMERYGLPIRPEYIATVGTRIETAYEGMKRYLDETPVIPTAYFADNDTIAIG
;
A
#
# COMPACT_ATOMS: atom_id res chain seq x y z
N MET A 1 15.78 27.49 -6.64
CA MET A 1 17.18 27.20 -6.22
C MET A 1 17.12 26.71 -4.78
N LYS A 2 17.63 25.51 -4.46
CA LYS A 2 17.54 24.92 -3.11
C LYS A 2 18.38 25.75 -2.14
N VAL A 3 17.79 26.27 -1.07
CA VAL A 3 18.51 27.03 -0.05
C VAL A 3 19.42 26.09 0.72
N SER A 4 20.64 26.50 0.98
CA SER A 4 21.67 25.69 1.66
C SER A 4 22.07 26.29 3.00
N ILE A 5 22.60 25.46 3.91
CA ILE A 5 23.21 25.92 5.18
C ILE A 5 24.24 27.01 4.93
N ARG A 6 24.99 26.94 3.83
CA ARG A 6 25.99 27.95 3.45
C ARG A 6 25.33 29.30 3.17
N LYS A 7 24.15 29.30 2.49
CA LYS A 7 23.40 30.56 2.23
C LYS A 7 22.87 31.18 3.50
N ILE A 8 22.36 30.37 4.45
CA ILE A 8 21.92 30.85 5.76
C ILE A 8 23.12 31.41 6.57
N SER A 9 24.27 30.73 6.52
CA SER A 9 25.52 31.19 7.13
C SER A 9 25.95 32.58 6.61
N GLU A 10 25.91 32.79 5.29
CA GLU A 10 26.23 34.07 4.65
C GLU A 10 25.32 35.21 5.14
N ILE A 11 24.02 34.97 5.30
CA ILE A 11 23.03 35.96 5.68
C ILE A 11 23.07 36.25 7.20
N THR A 12 23.19 35.18 8.01
CA THR A 12 23.18 35.31 9.47
C THR A 12 24.50 35.78 10.06
N GLY A 13 25.62 35.59 9.32
CA GLY A 13 26.99 35.85 9.77
C GLY A 13 27.55 34.77 10.71
N PHE A 14 26.81 33.73 10.99
CA PHE A 14 27.30 32.58 11.81
C PHE A 14 28.02 31.56 10.96
N SER A 15 28.93 30.79 11.56
CA SER A 15 29.63 29.73 10.83
C SER A 15 28.65 28.64 10.33
N PRO A 16 28.96 27.94 9.22
CA PRO A 16 28.13 26.84 8.76
C PRO A 16 27.91 25.74 9.81
N ALA A 17 28.90 25.52 10.68
CA ALA A 17 28.80 24.58 11.79
C ALA A 17 27.79 25.07 12.86
N THR A 18 27.83 26.37 13.20
CA THR A 18 26.87 26.98 14.13
C THR A 18 25.44 26.90 13.58
N VAL A 19 25.26 27.24 12.29
CA VAL A 19 23.97 27.15 11.60
C VAL A 19 23.47 25.70 11.60
N SER A 20 24.31 24.73 11.24
CA SER A 20 23.96 23.33 11.25
C SER A 20 23.57 22.82 12.65
N ASN A 21 24.33 23.23 13.68
CA ASN A 21 24.04 22.82 15.05
C ASN A 21 22.73 23.43 15.56
N ALA A 22 22.45 24.72 15.27
CA ALA A 22 21.21 25.37 15.63
C ALA A 22 20.01 24.67 14.95
N LEU A 23 20.07 24.51 13.64
CA LEU A 23 19.00 23.86 12.87
C LEU A 23 18.74 22.40 13.33
N ASN A 24 19.76 21.68 13.76
CA ASN A 24 19.63 20.31 14.28
C ASN A 24 19.41 20.23 15.81
N HIS A 25 19.07 21.35 16.47
CA HIS A 25 18.83 21.43 17.92
C HIS A 25 19.95 20.83 18.78
N LYS A 26 21.20 20.87 18.29
CA LYS A 26 22.35 20.35 19.04
C LYS A 26 22.75 21.29 20.15
N ARG A 27 23.25 20.74 21.27
CA ARG A 27 23.81 21.52 22.37
C ARG A 27 24.99 22.39 21.89
N GLY A 28 25.14 23.61 22.47
CA GLY A 28 26.27 24.51 22.19
C GLY A 28 25.92 25.74 21.35
N VAL A 29 24.67 25.92 20.97
CA VAL A 29 24.17 27.19 20.39
C VAL A 29 23.19 27.80 21.38
N ASN A 30 23.39 29.10 21.70
CA ASN A 30 22.49 29.82 22.62
C ASN A 30 21.13 30.08 21.98
N ALA A 31 20.11 30.36 22.80
CA ALA A 31 18.72 30.53 22.34
C ALA A 31 18.57 31.69 21.34
N GLU A 32 19.20 32.83 21.60
CA GLU A 32 19.12 34.03 20.73
C GLU A 32 19.73 33.79 19.34
N THR A 33 20.88 33.10 19.29
CA THR A 33 21.52 32.72 18.04
C THR A 33 20.66 31.71 17.25
N SER A 34 20.08 30.74 17.96
CA SER A 34 19.19 29.75 17.34
C SER A 34 17.96 30.41 16.75
N GLU A 35 17.31 31.30 17.48
CA GLU A 35 16.11 32.05 17.02
C GLU A 35 16.38 32.85 15.76
N LYS A 36 17.54 33.58 15.73
CA LYS A 36 17.95 34.33 14.54
C LYS A 36 18.17 33.44 13.32
N ILE A 37 18.82 32.25 13.52
CA ILE A 37 19.06 31.31 12.46
C ILE A 37 17.74 30.67 11.96
N PHE A 38 16.80 30.31 12.84
CA PHE A 38 15.51 29.79 12.47
C PHE A 38 14.69 30.79 11.67
N ARG A 39 14.63 32.03 12.08
CA ARG A 39 13.92 33.09 11.36
C ARG A 39 14.43 33.26 9.93
N VAL A 40 15.74 33.36 9.74
CA VAL A 40 16.35 33.48 8.41
C VAL A 40 16.13 32.19 7.58
N ALA A 41 16.19 31.03 8.19
CA ALA A 41 15.92 29.78 7.50
C ALA A 41 14.47 29.71 7.00
N GLU A 42 13.51 30.13 7.81
CA GLU A 42 12.09 30.20 7.47
C GLU A 42 11.82 31.24 6.35
N GLU A 43 12.37 32.44 6.47
CA GLU A 43 12.25 33.51 5.46
C GLU A 43 12.79 33.08 4.09
N LEU A 44 13.84 32.26 4.07
CA LEU A 44 14.42 31.72 2.86
C LEU A 44 13.68 30.47 2.33
N GLY A 45 12.71 29.94 3.08
CA GLY A 45 12.07 28.67 2.76
C GLY A 45 13.00 27.46 2.90
N TYR A 46 14.00 27.55 3.79
CA TYR A 46 14.87 26.42 4.09
C TYR A 46 14.08 25.36 4.85
N ARG A 47 13.82 24.24 4.17
CA ARG A 47 13.31 23.04 4.84
C ARG A 47 14.49 22.20 5.26
N MET A 48 14.63 21.94 6.55
CA MET A 48 15.48 20.87 7.02
C MET A 48 14.99 19.58 6.37
N GLU A 49 15.86 18.92 5.63
CA GLU A 49 15.61 17.51 5.31
C GLU A 49 15.73 16.78 6.64
N GLU A 50 14.59 16.43 7.21
CA GLU A 50 14.55 15.44 8.28
C GLU A 50 15.26 14.22 7.75
N LYS A 51 16.41 13.89 8.33
CA LYS A 51 17.21 12.79 7.85
C LYS A 51 16.51 11.52 8.28
N ILE A 52 15.74 10.95 7.35
CA ILE A 52 15.13 9.64 7.55
C ILE A 52 16.25 8.66 7.90
N LYS A 53 16.13 7.98 9.01
CA LYS A 53 17.12 7.03 9.53
C LYS A 53 16.70 5.59 9.30
N LYS A 54 15.40 5.34 9.28
CA LYS A 54 14.81 4.01 9.17
C LYS A 54 13.55 4.00 8.30
N ILE A 55 13.25 2.84 7.78
CA ILE A 55 12.01 2.54 7.08
C ILE A 55 11.14 1.71 8.02
N ARG A 56 9.96 2.20 8.36
CA ARG A 56 8.93 1.40 9.00
C ARG A 56 8.10 0.70 7.93
N PHE A 57 8.20 -0.61 7.87
CA PHE A 57 7.33 -1.42 7.03
C PHE A 57 6.11 -1.81 7.85
N VAL A 58 4.98 -1.16 7.57
CA VAL A 58 3.73 -1.36 8.31
C VAL A 58 2.84 -2.31 7.53
N ILE A 59 2.52 -3.45 8.12
CA ILE A 59 1.59 -4.43 7.58
C ILE A 59 0.24 -4.17 8.22
N PHE A 60 -0.70 -3.62 7.45
CA PHE A 60 -2.05 -3.39 7.92
C PHE A 60 -2.87 -4.66 7.76
N ARG A 61 -3.44 -5.14 8.84
CA ARG A 61 -4.26 -6.35 8.90
C ARG A 61 -5.68 -6.00 9.31
N ARG A 62 -6.63 -6.26 8.42
CA ARG A 62 -8.05 -6.10 8.74
C ARG A 62 -8.66 -7.39 9.30
N ASN A 63 -8.38 -8.51 8.65
CA ASN A 63 -8.82 -9.84 9.09
C ASN A 63 -7.82 -10.96 8.76
N GLY A 64 -6.75 -10.67 8.04
CA GLY A 64 -5.71 -11.62 7.65
C GLY A 64 -6.12 -12.62 6.58
N LEU A 65 -7.30 -12.47 5.97
CA LEU A 65 -7.80 -13.44 4.99
C LEU A 65 -7.06 -13.40 3.66
N ILE A 66 -6.34 -12.31 3.37
CA ILE A 66 -5.56 -12.15 2.14
C ILE A 66 -4.06 -12.21 2.43
N ILE A 67 -3.61 -11.53 3.50
CA ILE A 67 -2.17 -11.36 3.77
C ILE A 67 -1.54 -12.67 4.23
N ASP A 68 -2.23 -13.46 5.06
CA ASP A 68 -1.62 -14.61 5.73
C ASP A 68 -1.27 -15.77 4.77
N ASP A 69 -2.02 -15.97 3.68
CA ASP A 69 -1.90 -17.14 2.80
C ASP A 69 -1.32 -16.83 1.40
N SER A 70 -0.98 -15.59 1.11
CA SER A 70 -0.48 -15.19 -0.21
C SER A 70 1.04 -15.25 -0.30
N PRO A 71 1.63 -15.92 -1.30
CA PRO A 71 3.08 -15.92 -1.53
C PRO A 71 3.62 -14.56 -2.00
N PHE A 72 2.74 -13.65 -2.42
CA PHE A 72 3.09 -12.31 -2.88
C PHE A 72 3.70 -11.46 -1.76
N HIS A 73 3.10 -11.44 -0.57
CA HIS A 73 3.52 -10.55 0.50
C HIS A 73 4.93 -10.82 1.02
N PRO A 74 5.37 -12.07 1.28
CA PRO A 74 6.75 -12.35 1.65
C PRO A 74 7.78 -11.86 0.64
N ALA A 75 7.52 -12.03 -0.66
CA ALA A 75 8.42 -11.57 -1.71
C ALA A 75 8.52 -10.04 -1.76
N VAL A 76 7.42 -9.33 -1.55
CA VAL A 76 7.39 -7.86 -1.45
C VAL A 76 8.16 -7.37 -0.24
N ILE A 77 7.96 -7.99 0.93
CA ILE A 77 8.66 -7.67 2.18
C ILE A 77 10.17 -7.83 2.00
N GLU A 78 10.61 -8.97 1.45
CA GLU A 78 12.03 -9.25 1.16
C GLU A 78 12.63 -8.21 0.21
N GLY A 79 11.90 -7.84 -0.85
CA GLY A 79 12.35 -6.82 -1.80
C GLY A 79 12.57 -5.44 -1.17
N VAL A 80 11.64 -5.00 -0.31
CA VAL A 80 11.75 -3.73 0.41
C VAL A 80 12.92 -3.76 1.41
N GLU A 81 13.05 -4.84 2.19
CA GLU A 81 14.14 -5.01 3.15
C GLU A 81 15.51 -4.98 2.46
N HIS A 82 15.65 -5.77 1.40
CA HIS A 82 16.89 -5.84 0.64
C HIS A 82 17.30 -4.46 0.10
N GLN A 83 16.35 -3.72 -0.50
CA GLN A 83 16.62 -2.41 -1.06
C GLN A 83 16.91 -1.38 0.03
N ALA A 84 16.16 -1.34 1.13
CA ALA A 84 16.39 -0.44 2.24
C ALA A 84 17.81 -0.64 2.81
N LYS A 85 18.20 -1.89 3.04
CA LYS A 85 19.55 -2.26 3.52
C LYS A 85 20.66 -1.82 2.55
N SER A 86 20.46 -2.00 1.25
CA SER A 86 21.44 -1.58 0.23
C SER A 86 21.65 -0.06 0.21
N MET A 87 20.64 0.70 0.61
CA MET A 87 20.67 2.16 0.72
C MET A 87 21.12 2.66 2.11
N GLY A 88 21.44 1.76 3.03
CA GLY A 88 21.91 2.08 4.38
C GLY A 88 20.81 2.43 5.37
N TYR A 89 19.55 2.06 5.09
CA TYR A 89 18.44 2.21 6.02
C TYR A 89 18.22 0.93 6.83
N GLU A 90 17.85 1.10 8.11
CA GLU A 90 17.29 0.03 8.92
C GLU A 90 15.80 -0.13 8.62
N THR A 91 15.34 -1.38 8.47
CA THR A 91 13.91 -1.68 8.32
C THR A 91 13.33 -2.16 9.64
N VAL A 92 12.24 -1.52 10.08
CA VAL A 92 11.48 -1.90 11.28
C VAL A 92 10.10 -2.38 10.84
N PHE A 93 9.80 -3.65 11.11
CA PHE A 93 8.50 -4.23 10.79
C PHE A 93 7.50 -3.93 11.89
N CYS A 94 6.33 -3.44 11.51
CA CYS A 94 5.21 -3.14 12.40
C CYS A 94 3.97 -3.85 11.88
N HIS A 95 3.33 -4.66 12.72
CA HIS A 95 2.03 -5.24 12.42
C HIS A 95 0.96 -4.40 13.11
N VAL A 96 -0.04 -3.99 12.35
CA VAL A 96 -1.16 -3.18 12.83
C VAL A 96 -2.45 -3.93 12.50
N ASP A 97 -3.12 -4.45 13.53
CA ASP A 97 -4.40 -5.13 13.39
C ASP A 97 -5.52 -4.21 13.90
N ILE A 98 -6.51 -3.95 13.05
CA ILE A 98 -7.63 -3.05 13.40
C ILE A 98 -8.44 -3.56 14.60
N ASN A 99 -8.38 -4.86 14.89
CA ASN A 99 -9.08 -5.50 16.02
C ASN A 99 -8.25 -5.51 17.30
N ASP A 100 -6.98 -5.05 17.26
CA ASP A 100 -6.15 -4.96 18.47
C ASP A 100 -6.65 -3.81 19.36
N ALA A 101 -6.77 -4.07 20.67
CA ALA A 101 -7.12 -3.05 21.65
C ALA A 101 -6.12 -1.86 21.67
N GLN A 102 -4.89 -2.07 21.24
CA GLN A 102 -3.84 -1.06 21.16
C GLN A 102 -3.72 -0.37 19.78
N TYR A 103 -4.61 -0.69 18.83
CA TYR A 103 -4.58 -0.18 17.46
C TYR A 103 -4.37 1.33 17.38
N GLN A 104 -5.17 2.12 18.09
CA GLN A 104 -5.08 3.59 18.06
C GLN A 104 -3.75 4.11 18.60
N MET A 105 -3.21 3.48 19.62
CA MET A 105 -1.90 3.84 20.19
C MET A 105 -0.77 3.52 19.20
N GLN A 106 -0.79 2.32 18.61
CA GLN A 106 0.21 1.88 17.62
C GLN A 106 0.22 2.81 16.39
N ILE A 107 -0.95 3.18 15.86
CA ILE A 107 -1.07 4.13 14.76
C ILE A 107 -0.49 5.49 15.18
N GLY A 108 -0.86 6.02 16.35
CA GLY A 108 -0.35 7.30 16.85
C GLY A 108 1.19 7.33 16.97
N GLU A 109 1.81 6.26 17.46
CA GLU A 109 3.26 6.12 17.54
C GLU A 109 3.92 6.09 16.16
N ILE A 110 3.36 5.32 15.22
CA ILE A 110 3.88 5.21 13.85
C ILE A 110 3.83 6.57 13.15
N LEU A 111 2.69 7.26 13.22
CA LEU A 111 2.45 8.51 12.49
C LEU A 111 3.17 9.73 13.08
N SER A 112 3.56 9.69 14.36
CA SER A 112 4.30 10.76 15.04
C SER A 112 5.83 10.65 14.89
N ASP A 113 6.37 9.51 14.41
CA ASP A 113 7.81 9.27 14.29
C ASP A 113 8.39 9.96 13.05
N THR A 114 8.89 11.18 13.22
CA THR A 114 9.48 12.00 12.13
C THR A 114 10.85 11.51 11.64
N GLU A 115 11.52 10.60 12.36
CA GLU A 115 12.80 10.03 11.94
C GLU A 115 12.63 8.81 11.00
N SER A 116 11.40 8.37 10.77
CA SER A 116 11.08 7.25 9.88
C SER A 116 10.29 7.70 8.66
N ALA A 117 10.52 7.02 7.54
CA ALA A 117 9.53 6.94 6.46
C ALA A 117 8.74 5.64 6.60
N VAL A 118 7.48 5.66 6.20
CA VAL A 118 6.57 4.53 6.28
C VAL A 118 6.31 3.95 4.91
N VAL A 119 6.49 2.65 4.77
CA VAL A 119 5.95 1.84 3.68
C VAL A 119 4.76 1.08 4.26
N LEU A 120 3.55 1.47 3.88
CA LEU A 120 2.31 0.91 4.39
C LEU A 120 1.75 -0.11 3.39
N LEU A 121 1.81 -1.39 3.75
CA LEU A 121 1.18 -2.46 2.99
C LEU A 121 -0.33 -2.43 3.25
N GLY A 122 -1.08 -1.94 2.26
CA GLY A 122 -2.49 -1.63 2.36
C GLY A 122 -3.42 -2.63 1.68
N THR A 123 -2.96 -3.86 1.40
CA THR A 123 -3.73 -4.87 0.66
C THR A 123 -5.14 -5.10 1.21
N GLU A 124 -5.28 -5.17 2.54
CA GLU A 124 -6.58 -5.39 3.21
C GLU A 124 -7.28 -4.09 3.63
N MET A 125 -6.69 -2.91 3.38
CA MET A 125 -7.32 -1.64 3.72
C MET A 125 -8.56 -1.39 2.87
N LEU A 126 -9.63 -0.95 3.52
CA LEU A 126 -10.82 -0.39 2.90
C LEU A 126 -10.76 1.14 3.00
N GLU A 127 -11.68 1.82 2.31
CA GLU A 127 -11.63 3.29 2.20
C GLU A 127 -11.63 4.01 3.55
N GLU A 128 -12.35 3.49 4.53
CA GLU A 128 -12.41 4.06 5.89
C GLU A 128 -11.13 3.93 6.70
N ASP A 129 -10.23 3.01 6.32
CA ASP A 129 -8.99 2.74 7.06
C ASP A 129 -7.88 3.77 6.77
N PHE A 130 -8.02 4.56 5.70
CA PHE A 130 -6.98 5.50 5.28
C PHE A 130 -6.97 6.81 6.05
N GLU A 131 -8.11 7.22 6.62
CA GLU A 131 -8.25 8.52 7.28
C GLU A 131 -7.18 8.80 8.34
N PRO A 132 -6.85 7.89 9.28
CA PRO A 132 -5.83 8.15 10.29
C PRO A 132 -4.46 8.50 9.70
N PHE A 133 -4.12 7.90 8.55
CA PHE A 133 -2.83 8.09 7.90
C PHE A 133 -2.69 9.45 7.20
N THR A 134 -3.79 10.16 6.97
CA THR A 134 -3.76 11.53 6.40
C THR A 134 -3.14 12.56 7.34
N HIS A 135 -3.10 12.26 8.64
CA HIS A 135 -2.55 13.12 9.69
C HIS A 135 -1.09 12.82 10.03
N ALA A 136 -0.44 11.98 9.24
CA ALA A 136 0.94 11.59 9.46
C ALA A 136 1.91 12.77 9.42
N LYS A 137 2.82 12.82 10.39
CA LYS A 137 3.94 13.77 10.40
C LYS A 137 5.13 13.27 9.58
N ASN A 138 5.23 11.98 9.37
CA ASN A 138 6.24 11.33 8.54
C ASN A 138 5.76 11.16 7.09
N LYS A 139 6.69 10.72 6.23
CA LYS A 139 6.40 10.41 4.83
C LYS A 139 5.84 9.00 4.75
N ILE A 140 4.72 8.84 4.07
CA ILE A 140 4.07 7.56 3.81
C ILE A 140 4.04 7.29 2.32
N ILE A 141 4.35 6.06 1.92
CA ILE A 141 4.05 5.50 0.62
C ILE A 141 3.18 4.26 0.81
N LEU A 142 2.10 4.17 0.09
CA LEU A 142 1.26 2.98 0.07
C LEU A 142 1.87 1.92 -0.85
N LEU A 143 1.80 0.68 -0.42
CA LEU A 143 2.20 -0.48 -1.21
C LEU A 143 1.01 -1.42 -1.30
N ASP A 144 0.61 -1.76 -2.52
CA ASP A 144 -0.55 -2.62 -2.81
C ASP A 144 -1.85 -2.13 -2.15
N GLY A 145 -2.01 -0.81 -2.06
CA GLY A 145 -3.19 -0.14 -1.53
C GLY A 145 -3.30 1.28 -2.05
N TRP A 146 -4.49 1.82 -2.13
CA TRP A 146 -4.78 3.21 -2.53
C TRP A 146 -6.12 3.65 -1.96
N SER A 147 -6.37 4.94 -1.94
CA SER A 147 -7.65 5.53 -1.56
C SER A 147 -8.22 6.33 -2.73
N ASP A 148 -9.52 6.27 -2.92
CA ASP A 148 -10.25 7.09 -3.89
C ASP A 148 -10.59 8.48 -3.33
N ARG A 149 -10.45 8.68 -2.00
CA ARG A 149 -10.75 9.95 -1.31
C ARG A 149 -9.52 10.73 -0.91
N TYR A 150 -8.45 10.03 -0.52
CA TYR A 150 -7.25 10.64 0.03
C TYR A 150 -6.07 10.44 -0.90
N PHE A 151 -5.26 11.48 -1.04
CA PHE A 151 -4.07 11.41 -1.88
C PHE A 151 -2.88 10.84 -1.10
N PHE A 152 -2.32 9.75 -1.63
CA PHE A 152 -1.06 9.15 -1.18
C PHE A 152 -0.20 8.79 -2.38
N ASP A 153 1.11 8.90 -2.23
CA ASP A 153 2.01 8.21 -3.15
C ASP A 153 1.84 6.71 -3.01
N SER A 154 1.72 5.99 -4.14
CA SER A 154 1.41 4.56 -4.12
C SER A 154 2.24 3.79 -5.12
N VAL A 155 2.59 2.56 -4.76
CA VAL A 155 3.14 1.55 -5.68
C VAL A 155 2.13 0.43 -5.81
N LEU A 156 1.60 0.25 -7.02
CA LEU A 156 0.46 -0.59 -7.30
C LEU A 156 0.72 -1.56 -8.46
N ILE A 157 0.03 -2.68 -8.43
CA ILE A 157 -0.19 -3.52 -9.60
C ILE A 157 -1.32 -2.89 -10.43
N SER A 158 -1.22 -2.93 -11.76
CA SER A 158 -2.34 -2.55 -12.65
C SER A 158 -3.44 -3.61 -12.61
N ASN A 159 -4.23 -3.63 -11.54
CA ASN A 159 -5.24 -4.66 -11.27
C ASN A 159 -6.24 -4.81 -12.42
N THR A 160 -6.79 -3.70 -12.91
CA THR A 160 -7.76 -3.71 -14.02
C THR A 160 -7.15 -4.25 -15.31
N ASP A 161 -5.95 -3.80 -15.69
CA ASP A 161 -5.34 -4.21 -16.96
C ASP A 161 -4.79 -5.63 -16.90
N SER A 162 -4.28 -6.07 -15.75
CA SER A 162 -3.81 -7.44 -15.56
C SER A 162 -4.97 -8.43 -15.67
N ALA A 163 -6.10 -8.15 -15.01
CA ALA A 163 -7.31 -8.94 -15.13
C ALA A 163 -7.84 -8.94 -16.58
N ALA A 164 -7.88 -7.77 -17.23
CA ALA A 164 -8.30 -7.67 -18.60
C ALA A 164 -7.45 -8.55 -19.53
N LYS A 165 -6.11 -8.55 -19.39
CA LYS A 165 -5.22 -9.41 -20.19
C LYS A 165 -5.48 -10.89 -19.96
N ALA A 166 -5.76 -11.31 -18.73
CA ALA A 166 -6.07 -12.71 -18.44
C ALA A 166 -7.39 -13.13 -19.11
N VAL A 167 -8.43 -12.30 -19.04
CA VAL A 167 -9.72 -12.59 -19.67
C VAL A 167 -9.64 -12.50 -21.20
N GLU A 168 -8.88 -11.54 -21.76
CA GLU A 168 -8.60 -11.46 -23.19
C GLU A 168 -7.90 -12.74 -23.69
N TYR A 169 -7.00 -13.31 -22.92
CA TYR A 169 -6.37 -14.58 -23.24
C TYR A 169 -7.39 -15.72 -23.35
N LEU A 170 -8.33 -15.82 -22.40
CA LEU A 170 -9.39 -16.83 -22.43
C LEU A 170 -10.32 -16.63 -23.66
N ALA A 171 -10.76 -15.41 -23.90
CA ALA A 171 -11.59 -15.07 -25.07
C ALA A 171 -10.85 -15.35 -26.39
N GLY A 172 -9.55 -15.04 -26.46
CA GLY A 172 -8.68 -15.33 -27.61
C GLY A 172 -8.47 -16.83 -27.85
N LYS A 173 -8.62 -17.68 -26.83
CA LYS A 173 -8.64 -19.15 -26.95
C LYS A 173 -9.98 -19.70 -27.43
N GLY A 174 -10.97 -18.84 -27.63
CA GLY A 174 -12.30 -19.18 -28.15
C GLY A 174 -13.34 -19.47 -27.08
N HIS A 175 -13.04 -19.25 -25.79
CA HIS A 175 -14.04 -19.36 -24.73
C HIS A 175 -15.06 -18.23 -24.86
N LYS A 176 -16.36 -18.59 -24.89
CA LYS A 176 -17.47 -17.64 -24.93
C LYS A 176 -18.24 -17.60 -23.62
N ASP A 177 -18.28 -18.72 -22.93
CA ASP A 177 -18.84 -18.85 -21.59
C ASP A 177 -17.66 -18.83 -20.61
N ILE A 178 -17.41 -17.66 -20.04
CA ILE A 178 -16.32 -17.41 -19.09
C ILE A 178 -16.94 -17.02 -17.74
N GLY A 179 -16.67 -17.82 -16.72
CA GLY A 179 -17.10 -17.55 -15.36
C GLY A 179 -16.10 -16.74 -14.56
N TYR A 180 -16.52 -16.29 -13.39
CA TYR A 180 -15.72 -15.53 -12.46
C TYR A 180 -15.78 -16.13 -11.06
N ILE A 181 -14.63 -16.48 -10.50
CA ILE A 181 -14.50 -16.94 -9.12
C ILE A 181 -14.04 -15.76 -8.28
N GLN A 182 -14.93 -15.21 -7.48
CA GLN A 182 -14.66 -14.05 -6.63
C GLN A 182 -14.54 -14.46 -5.16
N GLY A 183 -13.64 -13.78 -4.44
CA GLY A 183 -13.54 -13.91 -2.98
C GLY A 183 -14.72 -13.25 -2.27
N ASP A 184 -15.16 -13.81 -1.16
CA ASP A 184 -16.22 -13.26 -0.29
C ASP A 184 -15.78 -12.00 0.46
N PHE A 185 -14.50 -11.87 0.78
CA PHE A 185 -13.91 -10.62 1.28
C PHE A 185 -13.40 -9.77 0.13
N ARG A 186 -14.13 -8.69 -0.22
CA ARG A 186 -13.87 -7.85 -1.40
C ARG A 186 -12.91 -6.72 -1.08
N ILE A 187 -11.60 -6.99 -1.13
CA ILE A 187 -10.58 -5.93 -1.12
C ILE A 187 -10.65 -5.06 -2.38
N GLN A 188 -10.06 -3.87 -2.33
CA GLN A 188 -10.10 -2.93 -3.44
C GLN A 188 -9.48 -3.51 -4.72
N ALA A 189 -8.35 -4.25 -4.61
CA ALA A 189 -7.74 -4.91 -5.75
C ALA A 189 -8.69 -5.88 -6.46
N PHE A 190 -9.49 -6.65 -5.73
CA PHE A 190 -10.47 -7.58 -6.32
C PHE A 190 -11.59 -6.85 -7.07
N ARG A 191 -12.08 -5.73 -6.53
CA ARG A 191 -13.07 -4.88 -7.22
C ARG A 191 -12.54 -4.35 -8.55
N TYR A 192 -11.27 -3.96 -8.60
CA TYR A 192 -10.66 -3.47 -9.84
C TYR A 192 -10.35 -4.61 -10.84
N ARG A 193 -10.05 -5.82 -10.36
CA ARG A 193 -9.93 -7.01 -11.22
C ARG A 193 -11.30 -7.37 -11.83
N GLU A 194 -12.37 -7.27 -11.07
CA GLU A 194 -13.74 -7.43 -11.57
C GLU A 194 -14.10 -6.42 -12.66
N ILE A 195 -13.69 -5.15 -12.51
CA ILE A 195 -13.85 -4.13 -13.56
C ILE A 195 -13.10 -4.55 -14.82
N GLY A 196 -11.88 -5.06 -14.70
CA GLY A 196 -11.10 -5.58 -15.82
C GLY A 196 -11.79 -6.74 -16.54
N PHE A 197 -12.33 -7.71 -15.79
CA PHE A 197 -13.13 -8.80 -16.30
C PHE A 197 -14.34 -8.29 -17.09
N LYS A 198 -15.18 -7.46 -16.47
CA LYS A 198 -16.40 -6.90 -17.09
C LYS A 198 -16.09 -6.13 -18.38
N ARG A 199 -15.02 -5.31 -18.37
CA ARG A 199 -14.59 -4.53 -19.53
C ARG A 199 -14.27 -5.41 -20.75
N VAL A 200 -13.64 -6.56 -20.54
CA VAL A 200 -13.31 -7.47 -21.63
C VAL A 200 -14.54 -8.22 -22.11
N MET A 201 -15.36 -8.75 -21.20
CA MET A 201 -16.61 -9.42 -21.57
C MET A 201 -17.48 -8.52 -22.45
N GLU A 202 -17.63 -7.25 -22.07
CA GLU A 202 -18.36 -6.26 -22.87
C GLU A 202 -17.71 -6.01 -24.24
N ARG A 203 -16.39 -5.78 -24.28
CA ARG A 203 -15.63 -5.53 -25.52
C ARG A 203 -15.77 -6.65 -26.53
N TYR A 204 -15.80 -7.91 -26.08
CA TYR A 204 -15.93 -9.08 -26.93
C TYR A 204 -17.38 -9.51 -27.17
N GLY A 205 -18.35 -8.77 -26.63
CA GLY A 205 -19.76 -9.10 -26.71
C GLY A 205 -20.14 -10.42 -26.05
N LEU A 206 -19.39 -10.80 -25.00
CA LEU A 206 -19.60 -12.04 -24.25
C LEU A 206 -20.58 -11.80 -23.09
N PRO A 207 -21.53 -12.72 -22.85
CA PRO A 207 -22.50 -12.56 -21.78
C PRO A 207 -21.86 -12.79 -20.41
N ILE A 208 -22.16 -11.90 -19.45
CA ILE A 208 -21.87 -12.13 -18.03
C ILE A 208 -23.12 -12.78 -17.43
N ARG A 209 -23.02 -14.07 -17.11
CA ARG A 209 -24.13 -14.84 -16.57
C ARG A 209 -24.00 -14.95 -15.05
N PRO A 210 -25.00 -14.53 -14.26
CA PRO A 210 -24.94 -14.64 -12.80
C PRO A 210 -24.64 -16.05 -12.28
N GLU A 211 -25.18 -17.05 -12.96
CA GLU A 211 -24.95 -18.47 -12.64
C GLU A 211 -23.49 -18.92 -12.84
N TYR A 212 -22.66 -18.16 -13.56
CA TYR A 212 -21.24 -18.43 -13.77
C TYR A 212 -20.34 -17.65 -12.79
N ILE A 213 -20.94 -16.94 -11.82
CA ILE A 213 -20.21 -16.22 -10.80
C ILE A 213 -20.24 -17.01 -9.50
N ALA A 214 -19.08 -17.62 -9.16
CA ALA A 214 -18.90 -18.32 -7.89
C ALA A 214 -18.32 -17.38 -6.84
N THR A 215 -18.95 -17.28 -5.66
CA THR A 215 -18.40 -16.58 -4.51
C THR A 215 -17.87 -17.59 -3.52
N VAL A 216 -16.56 -17.53 -3.23
CA VAL A 216 -15.85 -18.50 -2.41
C VAL A 216 -15.00 -17.79 -1.35
N GLY A 217 -14.55 -18.52 -0.33
CA GLY A 217 -13.58 -17.97 0.63
C GLY A 217 -12.25 -17.61 -0.03
N THR A 218 -11.46 -16.78 0.62
CA THR A 218 -10.22 -16.24 0.05
C THR A 218 -8.96 -17.05 0.39
N ARG A 219 -9.08 -18.07 1.23
CA ARG A 219 -8.02 -19.06 1.53
C ARG A 219 -8.19 -20.31 0.67
N ILE A 220 -7.12 -21.06 0.43
CA ILE A 220 -7.14 -22.27 -0.41
C ILE A 220 -8.25 -23.23 0.01
N GLU A 221 -8.31 -23.57 1.31
CA GLU A 221 -9.29 -24.55 1.82
C GLU A 221 -10.72 -24.01 1.69
N THR A 222 -10.96 -22.74 2.01
CA THR A 222 -12.30 -22.15 1.95
C THR A 222 -12.73 -21.88 0.50
N ALA A 223 -11.79 -21.63 -0.41
CA ALA A 223 -12.05 -21.53 -1.84
C ALA A 223 -12.46 -22.91 -2.40
N TYR A 224 -11.72 -23.96 -2.05
CA TYR A 224 -12.05 -25.34 -2.42
C TYR A 224 -13.46 -25.74 -1.96
N GLU A 225 -13.78 -25.58 -0.68
CA GLU A 225 -15.10 -25.94 -0.14
C GLU A 225 -16.23 -25.08 -0.74
N GLY A 226 -15.95 -23.81 -1.00
CA GLY A 226 -16.89 -22.90 -1.67
C GLY A 226 -17.16 -23.33 -3.11
N MET A 227 -16.09 -23.63 -3.85
CA MET A 227 -16.21 -24.06 -5.26
C MET A 227 -16.90 -25.42 -5.38
N LYS A 228 -16.60 -26.37 -4.50
CA LYS A 228 -17.28 -27.65 -4.44
C LYS A 228 -18.79 -27.48 -4.27
N ARG A 229 -19.24 -26.67 -3.30
CA ARG A 229 -20.66 -26.37 -3.11
C ARG A 229 -21.28 -25.77 -4.36
N TYR A 230 -20.61 -24.75 -4.95
CA TYR A 230 -21.08 -24.12 -6.16
C TYR A 230 -21.28 -25.13 -7.29
N LEU A 231 -20.34 -26.04 -7.50
CA LEU A 231 -20.44 -27.07 -8.55
C LEU A 231 -21.57 -28.10 -8.29
N ASP A 232 -21.82 -28.44 -7.03
CA ASP A 232 -22.94 -29.33 -6.66
C ASP A 232 -24.31 -28.67 -6.92
N GLU A 233 -24.41 -27.35 -6.82
CA GLU A 233 -25.65 -26.59 -6.99
C GLU A 233 -25.86 -26.06 -8.41
N THR A 234 -24.80 -26.03 -9.23
CA THR A 234 -24.82 -25.39 -10.57
C THR A 234 -24.90 -26.45 -11.67
N PRO A 235 -26.05 -26.58 -12.37
CA PRO A 235 -26.26 -27.64 -13.38
C PRO A 235 -25.48 -27.39 -14.68
N VAL A 236 -25.09 -26.16 -14.96
CA VAL A 236 -24.34 -25.77 -16.16
C VAL A 236 -23.17 -24.90 -15.75
N ILE A 237 -21.95 -25.32 -16.11
CA ILE A 237 -20.70 -24.62 -15.81
C ILE A 237 -20.13 -23.98 -17.08
N PRO A 238 -19.40 -22.84 -16.96
CA PRO A 238 -18.70 -22.22 -18.09
C PRO A 238 -17.52 -23.09 -18.56
N THR A 239 -16.97 -22.73 -19.72
CA THR A 239 -15.84 -23.47 -20.32
C THR A 239 -14.47 -22.99 -19.78
N ALA A 240 -14.44 -21.86 -19.10
CA ALA A 240 -13.26 -21.31 -18.43
C ALA A 240 -13.70 -20.41 -17.27
N TYR A 241 -12.80 -20.22 -16.30
CA TYR A 241 -12.98 -19.30 -15.18
C TYR A 241 -11.81 -18.33 -15.10
N PHE A 242 -12.12 -17.09 -14.73
CA PHE A 242 -11.16 -16.13 -14.19
C PHE A 242 -11.35 -16.06 -12.67
N ALA A 243 -10.28 -16.12 -11.89
CA ALA A 243 -10.31 -16.00 -10.43
C ALA A 243 -9.69 -14.69 -9.96
N ASP A 244 -10.14 -14.15 -8.82
CA ASP A 244 -9.62 -12.92 -8.23
C ASP A 244 -8.09 -12.96 -8.00
N ASN A 245 -7.55 -14.09 -7.56
CA ASN A 245 -6.12 -14.31 -7.40
C ASN A 245 -5.76 -15.80 -7.57
N ASP A 246 -4.46 -16.09 -7.47
CA ASP A 246 -3.89 -17.42 -7.55
C ASP A 246 -4.30 -18.32 -6.38
N THR A 247 -4.39 -17.81 -5.16
CA THR A 247 -4.83 -18.55 -3.97
C THR A 247 -6.24 -19.14 -4.17
N ILE A 248 -7.17 -18.31 -4.64
CA ILE A 248 -8.54 -18.73 -4.98
C ILE A 248 -8.55 -19.72 -6.15
N ALA A 249 -7.70 -19.49 -7.15
CA ALA A 249 -7.62 -20.38 -8.32
C ALA A 249 -7.04 -21.76 -7.99
N ILE A 250 -6.19 -21.86 -6.98
CA ILE A 250 -5.60 -23.12 -6.50
C ILE A 250 -6.65 -23.93 -5.72
N GLY A 251 -7.44 -23.31 -4.86
CA GLY A 251 -8.54 -23.96 -4.15
C GLY A 251 -9.62 -24.46 -5.08
#